data_1b16ea7e2cb8ccdb34e7e6502bee8d40
#
_entry.id   1b16ea7e2cb8ccdb34e7e6502bee8d40
#
_cell.length_a   1.000
_cell.length_b   1.000
_cell.length_c   1.000
_cell.angle_alpha   90.00
_cell.angle_beta   90.00
_cell.angle_gamma   90.00
#
_symmetry.space_group_name_H-M   'P 1'
#
loop_
_entity.id
_entity.type
_entity.pdbx_description
1 polymer ?
#
loop_
_entity_poly.entity_id
_entity_poly.type
_entity_poly.pdbx_seq_one_letter_code
_entity_poly.pdbx_strand_id
1 'polypeptide(L)'
;IILDETEKELKPLQQNNLVEIERVTKGIKITLTGSKLFKSLSADLNPEADPILVQIGGLIRTSTLMNIYKQKRWLPLLNRISDANDTLNIEIRAEGHTDDKPIPMNSKFRNNWELSSARALNLVQRLSELAEMDQHYFSALGYGEFRPKITINNIKNRSELEEARAQNRLSLIHISEPTRLRSI
;
A
#
# COMPACT_ATOMS: atom_id res chain seq x y z
N ILE A 1 -13.93 14.19 6.17
CA ILE A 1 -15.07 13.36 6.63
C ILE A 1 -14.99 11.96 6.04
N ILE A 2 -15.01 11.77 4.70
CA ILE A 2 -14.98 10.42 4.09
C ILE A 2 -13.74 9.64 4.49
N LEU A 3 -12.58 10.24 4.36
CA LEU A 3 -11.31 9.62 4.75
C LEU A 3 -11.21 9.38 6.26
N ASP A 4 -11.83 10.21 7.09
CA ASP A 4 -11.84 10.01 8.54
C ASP A 4 -12.71 8.80 8.92
N GLU A 5 -13.81 8.58 8.20
CA GLU A 5 -14.61 7.36 8.36
C GLU A 5 -13.85 6.13 7.89
N THR A 6 -13.24 6.19 6.69
CA THR A 6 -12.43 5.09 6.15
C THR A 6 -11.23 4.77 7.04
N GLU A 7 -10.55 5.77 7.61
CA GLU A 7 -9.48 5.56 8.58
C GLU A 7 -9.99 4.80 9.82
N LYS A 8 -11.15 5.19 10.35
CA LYS A 8 -11.76 4.49 11.51
C LYS A 8 -12.12 3.04 11.18
N GLU A 9 -12.61 2.78 9.97
CA GLU A 9 -12.94 1.44 9.49
C GLU A 9 -11.68 0.54 9.39
N LEU A 10 -10.53 1.13 9.07
CA LEU A 10 -9.26 0.42 8.94
C LEU A 10 -8.51 0.24 10.28
N LYS A 11 -8.81 1.06 11.31
CA LYS A 11 -8.14 1.00 12.62
C LYS A 11 -8.02 -0.39 13.25
N PRO A 12 -9.00 -1.30 13.14
CA PRO A 12 -8.86 -2.65 13.70
C PRO A 12 -7.63 -3.42 13.20
N LEU A 13 -7.11 -3.10 12.00
CA LEU A 13 -5.89 -3.71 11.48
C LEU A 13 -4.64 -3.42 12.32
N GLN A 14 -4.60 -2.29 13.03
CA GLN A 14 -3.46 -1.90 13.87
C GLN A 14 -3.29 -2.76 15.13
N GLN A 15 -4.27 -3.60 15.47
CA GLN A 15 -4.16 -4.55 16.58
C GLN A 15 -3.09 -5.63 16.30
N ASN A 16 -2.73 -5.83 15.04
CA ASN A 16 -1.60 -6.64 14.62
C ASN A 16 -0.36 -5.74 14.51
N ASN A 17 0.71 -6.03 15.24
CA ASN A 17 2.00 -5.33 15.17
C ASN A 17 2.67 -5.35 13.78
N LEU A 18 1.97 -5.80 12.74
CA LEU A 18 2.41 -5.91 11.35
C LEU A 18 1.93 -4.75 10.49
N VAL A 19 0.97 -3.97 10.99
CA VAL A 19 0.26 -2.95 10.22
C VAL A 19 0.30 -1.63 10.96
N GLU A 20 0.80 -0.60 10.31
CA GLU A 20 0.67 0.79 10.74
C GLU A 20 -0.28 1.51 9.78
N ILE A 21 -1.20 2.32 10.31
CA ILE A 21 -2.15 3.10 9.51
C ILE A 21 -1.95 4.55 9.86
N GLU A 22 -1.73 5.36 8.83
CA GLU A 22 -1.51 6.79 8.95
C GLU A 22 -2.39 7.57 7.99
N ARG A 23 -2.97 8.64 8.50
CA ARG A 23 -3.61 9.66 7.67
C ARG A 23 -2.54 10.49 6.97
N VAL A 24 -2.58 10.56 5.66
CA VAL A 24 -1.69 11.40 4.85
C VAL A 24 -2.49 12.47 4.11
N THR A 25 -1.81 13.46 3.54
CA THR A 25 -2.45 14.62 2.90
C THR A 25 -3.45 14.22 1.80
N LYS A 26 -3.19 13.13 1.08
CA LYS A 26 -3.99 12.69 -0.08
C LYS A 26 -4.71 11.35 0.14
N GLY A 27 -4.87 10.90 1.39
CA GLY A 27 -5.52 9.61 1.61
C GLY A 27 -5.11 8.93 2.90
N ILE A 28 -5.07 7.62 2.86
CA ILE A 28 -4.69 6.74 3.96
C ILE A 28 -3.51 5.89 3.50
N LYS A 29 -2.49 5.80 4.33
CA LYS A 29 -1.33 4.94 4.12
C LYS A 29 -1.38 3.78 5.11
N ILE A 30 -1.29 2.57 4.58
CA ILE A 30 -1.15 1.33 5.32
C ILE A 30 0.27 0.82 5.10
N THR A 31 1.05 0.69 6.15
CA THR A 31 2.43 0.18 6.10
C THR A 31 2.46 -1.27 6.58
N LEU A 32 3.05 -2.14 5.79
CA LEU A 32 3.24 -3.56 6.08
C LEU A 32 4.72 -3.89 6.16
N THR A 33 5.13 -4.62 7.21
CA THR A 33 6.52 -5.08 7.36
C THR A 33 6.84 -6.15 6.31
N GLY A 34 7.73 -5.83 5.37
CA GLY A 34 8.03 -6.67 4.21
C GLY A 34 8.65 -8.02 4.54
N SER A 35 9.39 -8.15 5.66
CA SER A 35 9.99 -9.42 6.09
C SER A 35 8.96 -10.49 6.47
N LYS A 36 7.75 -10.09 6.82
CA LYS A 36 6.64 -11.01 7.09
C LYS A 36 5.69 -11.16 5.89
N LEU A 37 5.67 -10.17 5.00
CA LEU A 37 4.80 -10.18 3.84
C LEU A 37 5.35 -11.03 2.68
N PHE A 38 6.67 -11.04 2.50
CA PHE A 38 7.34 -11.75 1.41
C PHE A 38 8.42 -12.69 1.90
N LYS A 39 8.63 -13.77 1.17
CA LYS A 39 9.80 -14.63 1.37
C LYS A 39 11.09 -13.87 1.05
N SER A 40 12.19 -14.28 1.66
CA SER A 40 13.49 -13.63 1.44
C SER A 40 13.90 -13.71 -0.02
N LEU A 41 14.39 -12.59 -0.59
CA LEU A 41 14.82 -12.46 -1.99
C LEU A 41 13.78 -12.93 -3.01
N SER A 42 12.50 -12.95 -2.62
CA SER A 42 11.38 -13.35 -3.47
C SER A 42 10.30 -12.27 -3.50
N ALA A 43 9.50 -12.28 -4.56
CA ALA A 43 8.25 -11.54 -4.65
C ALA A 43 7.03 -12.40 -4.28
N ASP A 44 7.24 -13.68 -3.92
CA ASP A 44 6.16 -14.54 -3.47
C ASP A 44 5.69 -14.12 -2.09
N LEU A 45 4.38 -13.97 -1.94
CA LEU A 45 3.76 -13.68 -0.67
C LEU A 45 3.98 -14.85 0.31
N ASN A 46 4.25 -14.50 1.56
CA ASN A 46 4.35 -15.48 2.62
C ASN A 46 2.94 -15.94 3.01
N PRO A 47 2.64 -17.25 3.05
CA PRO A 47 1.33 -17.75 3.49
C PRO A 47 0.92 -17.24 4.88
N GLU A 48 1.87 -16.95 5.76
CA GLU A 48 1.59 -16.36 7.09
C GLU A 48 1.01 -14.95 7.02
N ALA A 49 1.18 -14.25 5.91
CA ALA A 49 0.61 -12.93 5.69
C ALA A 49 -0.83 -12.96 5.15
N ASP A 50 -1.30 -14.11 4.68
CA ASP A 50 -2.63 -14.23 4.05
C ASP A 50 -3.77 -13.77 4.97
N PRO A 51 -3.82 -14.13 6.27
CA PRO A 51 -4.89 -13.66 7.16
C PRO A 51 -5.01 -12.14 7.26
N ILE A 52 -3.88 -11.42 7.29
CA ILE A 52 -3.90 -9.96 7.35
C ILE A 52 -4.28 -9.35 5.99
N LEU A 53 -3.84 -9.95 4.89
CA LEU A 53 -4.24 -9.52 3.55
C LEU A 53 -5.73 -9.72 3.29
N VAL A 54 -6.31 -10.82 3.77
CA VAL A 54 -7.78 -11.05 3.74
C VAL A 54 -8.53 -9.96 4.50
N GLN A 55 -8.06 -9.59 5.69
CA GLN A 55 -8.66 -8.51 6.46
C GLN A 55 -8.56 -7.17 5.73
N ILE A 56 -7.39 -6.83 5.18
CA ILE A 56 -7.18 -5.59 4.42
C ILE A 56 -8.10 -5.55 3.19
N GLY A 57 -8.13 -6.61 2.39
CA GLY A 57 -9.00 -6.71 1.20
C GLY A 57 -10.48 -6.58 1.54
N GLY A 58 -10.93 -7.25 2.60
CA GLY A 58 -12.31 -7.17 3.08
C GLY A 58 -12.68 -5.75 3.54
N LEU A 59 -11.81 -5.08 4.28
CA LEU A 59 -12.04 -3.71 4.75
C LEU A 59 -11.98 -2.69 3.60
N ILE A 60 -11.08 -2.86 2.63
CA ILE A 60 -11.07 -2.05 1.41
C ILE A 60 -12.41 -2.18 0.69
N ARG A 61 -12.87 -3.41 0.43
CA ARG A 61 -14.14 -3.68 -0.26
C ARG A 61 -15.33 -3.02 0.43
N THR A 62 -15.39 -3.06 1.76
CA THR A 62 -16.53 -2.54 2.53
C THR A 62 -16.37 -1.09 2.94
N SER A 63 -15.23 -0.46 2.70
CA SER A 63 -14.94 0.90 3.15
C SER A 63 -15.91 1.93 2.57
N THR A 64 -16.15 2.97 3.35
CA THR A 64 -17.00 4.10 2.94
C THR A 64 -16.52 4.72 1.64
N LEU A 65 -15.20 4.86 1.45
CA LEU A 65 -14.62 5.46 0.26
C LEU A 65 -14.93 4.64 -1.00
N MET A 66 -14.75 3.32 -0.96
CA MET A 66 -15.02 2.44 -2.12
C MET A 66 -16.50 2.30 -2.43
N ASN A 67 -17.37 2.52 -1.46
CA ASN A 67 -18.82 2.43 -1.61
C ASN A 67 -19.53 3.79 -1.62
N ILE A 68 -18.80 4.85 -1.88
CA ILE A 68 -19.34 6.23 -1.80
C ILE A 68 -20.54 6.43 -2.72
N TYR A 69 -20.49 5.88 -3.93
CA TYR A 69 -21.60 5.98 -4.91
C TYR A 69 -22.86 5.22 -4.50
N LYS A 70 -22.75 4.26 -3.57
CA LYS A 70 -23.90 3.48 -3.09
C LYS A 70 -24.61 4.14 -1.91
N GLN A 71 -24.02 5.17 -1.32
CA GLN A 71 -24.53 5.80 -0.09
C GLN A 71 -25.21 7.14 -0.39
N LYS A 72 -26.54 7.19 -0.20
CA LYS A 72 -27.35 8.39 -0.47
C LYS A 72 -26.85 9.67 0.21
N ARG A 73 -26.24 9.57 1.38
CA ARG A 73 -25.70 10.72 2.14
C ARG A 73 -24.59 11.47 1.41
N TRP A 74 -23.91 10.83 0.44
CA TRP A 74 -22.84 11.44 -0.33
C TRP A 74 -23.28 12.04 -1.67
N LEU A 75 -24.56 11.85 -2.07
CA LEU A 75 -25.11 12.41 -3.32
C LEU A 75 -24.88 13.93 -3.46
N PRO A 76 -25.06 14.78 -2.41
CA PRO A 76 -24.78 16.20 -2.56
C PRO A 76 -23.34 16.51 -2.91
N LEU A 77 -22.39 15.75 -2.37
CA LEU A 77 -20.96 15.89 -2.68
C LEU A 77 -20.66 15.41 -4.10
N LEU A 78 -21.19 14.25 -4.49
CA LEU A 78 -21.01 13.66 -5.83
C LEU A 78 -21.58 14.57 -6.92
N ASN A 79 -22.75 15.17 -6.69
CA ASN A 79 -23.34 16.14 -7.61
C ASN A 79 -22.45 17.38 -7.78
N ARG A 80 -21.91 17.94 -6.69
CA ARG A 80 -20.98 19.08 -6.77
C ARG A 80 -19.70 18.75 -7.53
N ILE A 81 -19.18 17.51 -7.43
CA ILE A 81 -18.03 17.06 -8.20
C ILE A 81 -18.41 16.98 -9.69
N SER A 82 -19.54 16.37 -10.00
CA SER A 82 -20.05 16.25 -11.37
C SER A 82 -20.33 17.63 -12.01
N ASP A 83 -20.95 18.56 -11.27
CA ASP A 83 -21.24 19.93 -11.73
C ASP A 83 -19.96 20.72 -12.04
N ALA A 84 -18.84 20.35 -11.41
CA ALA A 84 -17.53 20.93 -11.67
C ALA A 84 -16.78 20.25 -12.86
N ASN A 85 -17.42 19.33 -13.59
CA ASN A 85 -16.80 18.47 -14.60
C ASN A 85 -15.57 17.67 -14.05
N ASP A 86 -15.58 17.39 -12.76
CA ASP A 86 -14.59 16.56 -12.09
C ASP A 86 -15.10 15.11 -11.94
N THR A 87 -14.20 14.15 -11.86
CA THR A 87 -14.51 12.76 -11.55
C THR A 87 -13.84 12.33 -10.26
N LEU A 88 -14.54 11.49 -9.51
CA LEU A 88 -13.97 10.87 -8.31
C LEU A 88 -13.17 9.65 -8.74
N ASN A 89 -11.86 9.79 -8.82
CA ASN A 89 -10.97 8.68 -9.17
C ASN A 89 -10.27 8.15 -7.90
N ILE A 90 -10.71 7.01 -7.39
CA ILE A 90 -10.12 6.35 -6.22
C ILE A 90 -9.01 5.41 -6.70
N GLU A 91 -7.82 5.56 -6.13
CA GLU A 91 -6.68 4.72 -6.43
C GLU A 91 -6.19 3.98 -5.18
N ILE A 92 -5.93 2.69 -5.33
CA ILE A 92 -5.26 1.85 -4.34
C ILE A 92 -3.88 1.53 -4.90
N ARG A 93 -2.84 2.16 -4.37
CA ARG A 93 -1.48 2.01 -4.86
C ARG A 93 -0.65 1.19 -3.89
N ALA A 94 -0.07 0.10 -4.37
CA ALA A 94 0.93 -0.65 -3.64
C ALA A 94 2.35 -0.15 -3.99
N GLU A 95 3.16 0.07 -2.96
CA GLU A 95 4.56 0.47 -3.11
C GLU A 95 5.46 -0.57 -2.45
N GLY A 96 6.47 -1.03 -3.20
CA GLY A 96 7.48 -1.97 -2.72
C GLY A 96 8.80 -1.24 -2.42
N HIS A 97 9.40 -1.56 -1.27
CA HIS A 97 10.69 -1.05 -0.85
C HIS A 97 11.62 -2.19 -0.43
N THR A 98 12.90 -2.04 -0.67
CA THR A 98 13.95 -2.96 -0.22
C THR A 98 14.91 -2.25 0.73
N ASP A 99 15.77 -3.03 1.38
CA ASP A 99 16.97 -2.48 2.00
C ASP A 99 18.07 -2.23 0.93
N ASP A 100 19.23 -1.75 1.37
CA ASP A 100 20.40 -1.42 0.56
C ASP A 100 21.28 -2.62 0.20
N LYS A 101 20.91 -3.84 0.64
CA LYS A 101 21.70 -5.03 0.30
C LYS A 101 21.56 -5.33 -1.19
N PRO A 102 22.72 -5.53 -1.89
CA PRO A 102 22.68 -5.87 -3.30
C PRO A 102 22.02 -7.25 -3.49
N ILE A 103 21.29 -7.38 -4.58
CA ILE A 103 20.70 -8.65 -4.98
C ILE A 103 21.81 -9.61 -5.42
N PRO A 104 21.87 -10.87 -4.91
CA PRO A 104 22.85 -11.85 -5.34
C PRO A 104 22.77 -12.15 -6.84
N MET A 105 23.91 -12.40 -7.48
CA MET A 105 23.99 -12.65 -8.96
C MET A 105 23.18 -13.87 -9.43
N ASN A 106 22.96 -14.85 -8.55
CA ASN A 106 22.16 -16.05 -8.84
C ASN A 106 20.66 -15.87 -8.49
N SER A 107 20.23 -14.67 -8.17
CA SER A 107 18.83 -14.37 -7.89
C SER A 107 18.01 -14.32 -9.18
N LYS A 108 16.68 -14.52 -9.04
CA LYS A 108 15.69 -14.29 -10.10
C LYS A 108 15.63 -12.81 -10.54
N PHE A 109 15.96 -11.89 -9.63
CA PHE A 109 15.91 -10.45 -9.87
C PHE A 109 17.31 -9.89 -10.07
N ARG A 110 17.47 -8.95 -10.99
CA ARG A 110 18.77 -8.33 -11.32
C ARG A 110 19.18 -7.26 -10.30
N ASN A 111 18.21 -6.58 -9.69
CA ASN A 111 18.41 -5.47 -8.77
C ASN A 111 17.19 -5.24 -7.86
N ASN A 112 17.34 -4.30 -6.92
CA ASN A 112 16.29 -3.95 -5.97
C ASN A 112 15.07 -3.27 -6.62
N TRP A 113 15.22 -2.62 -7.78
CA TRP A 113 14.10 -2.09 -8.54
C TRP A 113 13.17 -3.21 -9.03
N GLU A 114 13.74 -4.24 -9.63
CA GLU A 114 12.95 -5.38 -10.11
C GLU A 114 12.24 -6.12 -8.98
N LEU A 115 12.97 -6.38 -7.88
CA LEU A 115 12.40 -7.07 -6.74
C LEU A 115 11.23 -6.28 -6.12
N SER A 116 11.44 -4.98 -5.90
CA SER A 116 10.40 -4.12 -5.29
C SER A 116 9.17 -3.96 -6.17
N SER A 117 9.37 -3.82 -7.50
CA SER A 117 8.28 -3.72 -8.46
C SER A 117 7.48 -5.02 -8.54
N ALA A 118 8.15 -6.18 -8.58
CA ALA A 118 7.49 -7.48 -8.58
C ALA A 118 6.68 -7.73 -7.28
N ARG A 119 7.20 -7.30 -6.13
CA ARG A 119 6.49 -7.36 -4.85
C ARG A 119 5.23 -6.50 -4.86
N ALA A 120 5.33 -5.26 -5.32
CA ALA A 120 4.20 -4.36 -5.43
C ALA A 120 3.11 -4.95 -6.35
N LEU A 121 3.50 -5.50 -7.50
CA LEU A 121 2.57 -6.14 -8.44
C LEU A 121 1.85 -7.35 -7.83
N ASN A 122 2.59 -8.26 -7.18
CA ASN A 122 1.99 -9.44 -6.55
C ASN A 122 1.04 -9.05 -5.39
N LEU A 123 1.37 -7.98 -4.66
CA LEU A 123 0.48 -7.45 -3.64
C LEU A 123 -0.80 -6.88 -4.24
N VAL A 124 -0.72 -6.11 -5.33
CA VAL A 124 -1.89 -5.61 -6.06
C VAL A 124 -2.78 -6.74 -6.55
N GLN A 125 -2.21 -7.75 -7.20
CA GLN A 125 -2.96 -8.91 -7.68
C GLN A 125 -3.71 -9.59 -6.53
N ARG A 126 -3.03 -9.87 -5.43
CA ARG A 126 -3.65 -10.51 -4.28
C ARG A 126 -4.73 -9.66 -3.62
N LEU A 127 -4.51 -8.35 -3.47
CA LEU A 127 -5.51 -7.45 -2.89
C LEU A 127 -6.73 -7.28 -3.79
N SER A 128 -6.56 -7.21 -5.12
CA SER A 128 -7.70 -7.10 -6.04
C SER A 128 -8.59 -8.35 -5.99
N GLU A 129 -8.00 -9.54 -5.87
CA GLU A 129 -8.73 -10.79 -5.65
C GLU A 129 -9.50 -10.78 -4.33
N LEU A 130 -8.82 -10.45 -3.22
CA LEU A 130 -9.40 -10.46 -1.88
C LEU A 130 -10.46 -9.38 -1.68
N ALA A 131 -10.30 -8.22 -2.30
CA ALA A 131 -11.28 -7.15 -2.29
C ALA A 131 -12.42 -7.38 -3.30
N GLU A 132 -12.32 -8.39 -4.17
CA GLU A 132 -13.27 -8.61 -5.28
C GLU A 132 -13.46 -7.35 -6.13
N MET A 133 -12.34 -6.68 -6.44
CA MET A 133 -12.33 -5.40 -7.15
C MET A 133 -11.56 -5.50 -8.45
N ASP A 134 -11.99 -4.74 -9.45
CA ASP A 134 -11.30 -4.65 -10.74
C ASP A 134 -9.90 -4.01 -10.57
N GLN A 135 -8.92 -4.54 -11.31
CA GLN A 135 -7.54 -4.07 -11.23
C GLN A 135 -7.34 -2.61 -11.66
N HIS A 136 -8.29 -2.00 -12.38
CA HIS A 136 -8.18 -0.59 -12.76
C HIS A 136 -8.16 0.38 -11.57
N TYR A 137 -8.63 -0.07 -10.37
CA TYR A 137 -8.50 0.70 -9.14
C TYR A 137 -7.09 0.66 -8.55
N PHE A 138 -6.23 -0.22 -9.06
CA PHE A 138 -4.94 -0.49 -8.47
C PHE A 138 -3.77 0.01 -9.31
N SER A 139 -2.68 0.40 -8.64
CA SER A 139 -1.39 0.64 -9.25
C SER A 139 -0.27 0.03 -8.41
N ALA A 140 0.84 -0.30 -9.06
CA ALA A 140 2.00 -0.90 -8.43
C ALA A 140 3.26 -0.10 -8.74
N LEU A 141 4.03 0.28 -7.70
CA LEU A 141 5.29 0.99 -7.82
C LEU A 141 6.40 0.30 -7.02
N GLY A 142 7.56 0.14 -7.61
CA GLY A 142 8.77 -0.29 -6.90
C GLY A 142 9.73 0.88 -6.75
N TYR A 143 10.27 1.08 -5.56
CA TYR A 143 11.24 2.13 -5.28
C TYR A 143 12.64 1.60 -4.98
N GLY A 144 12.82 0.27 -4.96
CA GLY A 144 14.09 -0.32 -4.57
C GLY A 144 14.52 0.14 -3.17
N GLU A 145 15.79 0.46 -3.03
CA GLU A 145 16.43 0.99 -1.82
C GLU A 145 16.43 2.53 -1.73
N PHE A 146 15.91 3.21 -2.75
CA PHE A 146 16.12 4.65 -2.93
C PHE A 146 15.14 5.55 -2.16
N ARG A 147 14.18 4.96 -1.46
CA ARG A 147 13.26 5.67 -0.55
C ARG A 147 13.19 4.96 0.81
N PRO A 148 14.31 4.94 1.58
CA PRO A 148 14.34 4.27 2.86
C PRO A 148 13.49 5.00 3.90
N LYS A 149 12.81 4.24 4.78
CA LYS A 149 12.15 4.77 5.99
C LYS A 149 13.18 5.31 6.97
N ILE A 150 14.32 4.62 7.08
CA ILE A 150 15.44 4.99 7.96
C ILE A 150 16.70 5.16 7.12
N THR A 151 17.31 6.34 7.22
CA THR A 151 18.62 6.62 6.60
C THR A 151 19.72 5.90 7.37
N ILE A 152 20.51 5.09 6.68
CA ILE A 152 21.50 4.20 7.31
C ILE A 152 22.95 4.69 7.28
N ASN A 153 23.23 5.79 6.55
CA ASN A 153 24.59 6.25 6.26
C ASN A 153 25.48 6.52 7.49
N ASN A 154 24.88 6.78 8.65
CA ASN A 154 25.58 7.11 9.88
C ASN A 154 25.50 6.01 10.95
N ILE A 155 24.89 4.85 10.65
CA ILE A 155 24.74 3.76 11.59
C ILE A 155 26.01 2.92 11.59
N LYS A 156 26.78 2.95 12.70
CA LYS A 156 28.02 2.20 12.86
C LYS A 156 27.81 0.84 13.55
N ASN A 157 26.79 0.74 14.37
CA ASN A 157 26.48 -0.49 15.08
C ASN A 157 25.81 -1.49 14.14
N ARG A 158 26.37 -2.72 14.05
CA ARG A 158 25.87 -3.76 13.14
C ARG A 158 24.45 -4.19 13.47
N SER A 159 24.08 -4.29 14.75
CA SER A 159 22.71 -4.68 15.15
C SER A 159 21.69 -3.62 14.77
N GLU A 160 22.01 -2.35 15.05
CA GLU A 160 21.16 -1.21 14.66
C GLU A 160 21.01 -1.09 13.14
N LEU A 161 22.09 -1.37 12.39
CA LEU A 161 22.06 -1.39 10.92
C LEU A 161 21.11 -2.47 10.39
N GLU A 162 21.17 -3.69 10.91
CA GLU A 162 20.27 -4.77 10.48
C GLU A 162 18.81 -4.49 10.87
N GLU A 163 18.57 -3.85 12.01
CA GLU A 163 17.23 -3.41 12.40
C GLU A 163 16.69 -2.32 11.48
N ALA A 164 17.49 -1.30 11.15
CA ALA A 164 17.13 -0.25 10.19
C ALA A 164 16.84 -0.84 8.80
N ARG A 165 17.65 -1.80 8.34
CA ARG A 165 17.41 -2.55 7.11
C ARG A 165 16.09 -3.33 7.15
N ALA A 166 15.78 -3.97 8.28
CA ALA A 166 14.50 -4.67 8.43
C ALA A 166 13.32 -3.72 8.34
N GLN A 167 13.44 -2.51 8.89
CA GLN A 167 12.42 -1.46 8.79
C GLN A 167 12.33 -0.83 7.38
N ASN A 168 13.40 -0.85 6.60
CA ASN A 168 13.40 -0.38 5.21
C ASN A 168 12.78 -1.40 4.23
N ARG A 169 12.73 -2.68 4.59
CA ARG A 169 11.98 -3.70 3.83
C ARG A 169 10.50 -3.60 4.17
N LEU A 170 9.76 -2.79 3.44
CA LEU A 170 8.35 -2.56 3.70
C LEU A 170 7.54 -2.51 2.40
N SER A 171 6.25 -2.69 2.55
CA SER A 171 5.28 -2.44 1.50
C SER A 171 4.23 -1.47 2.01
N LEU A 172 3.91 -0.49 1.20
CA LEU A 172 2.90 0.51 1.52
C LEU A 172 1.69 0.29 0.62
N ILE A 173 0.52 0.49 1.19
CA ILE A 173 -0.73 0.57 0.45
C ILE A 173 -1.28 1.97 0.69
N HIS A 174 -1.39 2.75 -0.37
CA HIS A 174 -2.02 4.05 -0.33
C HIS A 174 -3.43 3.95 -0.90
N ILE A 175 -4.41 4.36 -0.12
CA ILE A 175 -5.79 4.56 -0.59
C ILE A 175 -5.93 6.06 -0.76
N SER A 176 -5.86 6.52 -2.01
CA SER A 176 -5.83 7.95 -2.32
C SER A 176 -7.22 8.51 -2.51
N GLU A 177 -7.43 9.72 -1.99
CA GLU A 177 -8.51 10.57 -2.48
C GLU A 177 -8.32 10.87 -3.95
N PRO A 178 -9.42 10.99 -4.69
CA PRO A 178 -9.35 11.33 -6.08
C PRO A 178 -8.65 12.67 -6.27
N THR A 179 -7.62 12.62 -7.08
CA THR A 179 -7.05 13.83 -7.64
C THR A 179 -8.09 14.42 -8.58
N ARG A 180 -8.46 15.67 -8.40
CA ARG A 180 -9.28 16.40 -9.37
C ARG A 180 -8.53 16.40 -10.70
N LEU A 181 -8.91 15.52 -11.60
CA LEU A 181 -8.50 15.60 -12.99
C LEU A 181 -9.43 16.61 -13.63
N ARG A 182 -8.99 17.85 -13.78
CA ARG A 182 -9.62 18.77 -14.71
C ARG A 182 -9.51 18.16 -16.09
N SER A 183 -10.66 17.88 -16.69
CA SER A 183 -10.70 17.54 -18.11
C SER A 183 -10.05 18.69 -18.89
N ILE A 184 -8.98 18.36 -19.65
CA ILE A 184 -8.31 19.28 -20.57
C ILE A 184 -9.22 19.49 -21.76
#